data_9a1780bdeebda82ed7d03cd83c25046e
#
_entry.id   9a1780bdeebda82ed7d03cd83c25046e
#
_cell.length_a   1.000
_cell.length_b   1.000
_cell.length_c   1.000
_cell.angle_alpha   90.00
_cell.angle_beta   90.00
_cell.angle_gamma   90.00
#
_symmetry.space_group_name_H-M   'P 1'
#
loop_
_entity.id
_entity.type
_entity.pdbx_description
1 polymer ?
#
loop_
_entity_poly.entity_id
_entity_poly.type
_entity_poly.pdbx_seq_one_letter_code
_entity_poly.pdbx_strand_id
1 'polypeptide(L)'
;MRRYLSIIISSLFATTLLTSCSSNSNLPFNQGFVPSCAGLDASGISTNELLLDCLDGSGAVNFYSIRGPIVVNVWGSWCEGCRQEMPYFVELYQNKLFKNGEIKLLGVDIEESSRQVGVNFIKTYGMSWPHLEDLAGKTKILFGPGAPVTWFIDKDGKVLNKHIGTYTDPDQLFTQVEKAFGVKL
;
A
#
# COMPACT_ATOMS: atom_id res chain seq x y z
N MET A 1 -16.26 -50.73 -70.03
CA MET A 1 -16.96 -49.47 -69.79
C MET A 1 -17.59 -49.52 -68.41
N ARG A 2 -16.94 -48.95 -67.39
CA ARG A 2 -17.55 -48.60 -66.11
C ARG A 2 -16.60 -47.64 -65.38
N ARG A 3 -17.04 -46.41 -65.29
CA ARG A 3 -16.34 -45.31 -64.60
C ARG A 3 -16.58 -45.43 -63.11
N TYR A 4 -15.55 -45.54 -62.28
CA TYR A 4 -15.63 -45.39 -60.84
C TYR A 4 -15.28 -43.97 -60.46
N LEU A 5 -16.27 -43.32 -59.93
CA LEU A 5 -16.15 -41.95 -59.39
C LEU A 5 -15.68 -42.07 -57.93
N SER A 6 -14.44 -41.68 -57.68
CA SER A 6 -13.90 -41.66 -56.33
C SER A 6 -14.28 -40.33 -55.67
N ILE A 7 -15.09 -40.44 -54.64
CA ILE A 7 -15.46 -39.32 -53.75
C ILE A 7 -14.38 -39.22 -52.70
N ILE A 8 -13.60 -38.17 -52.74
CA ILE A 8 -12.64 -37.79 -51.69
C ILE A 8 -13.42 -36.98 -50.67
N ILE A 9 -13.65 -37.58 -49.50
CA ILE A 9 -14.22 -36.87 -48.33
C ILE A 9 -13.05 -36.25 -47.60
N SER A 10 -12.91 -34.93 -47.72
CA SER A 10 -11.94 -34.13 -47.00
C SER A 10 -12.50 -33.81 -45.60
N SER A 11 -12.04 -34.56 -44.58
CA SER A 11 -12.38 -34.28 -43.19
C SER A 11 -11.61 -33.06 -42.69
N LEU A 12 -12.29 -31.95 -42.60
CA LEU A 12 -11.75 -30.74 -41.97
C LEU A 12 -11.78 -30.93 -40.43
N PHE A 13 -10.62 -31.26 -39.88
CA PHE A 13 -10.45 -31.31 -38.43
C PHE A 13 -10.37 -29.85 -37.91
N ALA A 14 -11.46 -29.33 -37.41
CA ALA A 14 -11.50 -28.06 -36.68
C ALA A 14 -10.92 -28.28 -35.27
N THR A 15 -9.65 -27.97 -35.07
CA THR A 15 -9.04 -27.89 -33.74
C THR A 15 -9.55 -26.63 -33.05
N THR A 16 -10.56 -26.77 -32.21
CA THR A 16 -10.96 -25.74 -31.26
C THR A 16 -9.92 -25.61 -30.17
N LEU A 17 -9.10 -24.57 -30.25
CA LEU A 17 -8.25 -24.13 -29.14
C LEU A 17 -9.18 -23.62 -28.03
N LEU A 18 -9.42 -24.45 -27.03
CA LEU A 18 -9.99 -24.05 -25.76
C LEU A 18 -8.94 -23.22 -25.05
N THR A 19 -8.96 -21.91 -25.25
CA THR A 19 -8.29 -20.96 -24.34
C THR A 19 -9.00 -21.08 -23.01
N SER A 20 -8.45 -21.91 -22.12
CA SER A 20 -8.80 -21.90 -20.71
C SER A 20 -8.40 -20.55 -20.15
N CYS A 21 -9.32 -19.60 -20.11
CA CYS A 21 -9.21 -18.48 -19.19
C CYS A 21 -9.33 -19.07 -17.79
N SER A 22 -8.18 -19.34 -17.19
CA SER A 22 -8.08 -19.54 -15.75
C SER A 22 -8.52 -18.23 -15.11
N SER A 23 -9.80 -18.11 -14.82
CA SER A 23 -10.33 -17.08 -13.95
C SER A 23 -9.81 -17.40 -12.55
N ASN A 24 -8.63 -16.86 -12.22
CA ASN A 24 -8.24 -16.71 -10.83
C ASN A 24 -9.33 -15.86 -10.17
N SER A 25 -10.25 -16.53 -9.48
CA SER A 25 -11.31 -15.91 -8.69
C SER A 25 -10.80 -15.22 -7.42
N ASN A 26 -9.50 -15.00 -7.31
CA ASN A 26 -8.88 -14.07 -6.39
C ASN A 26 -8.77 -12.70 -7.07
N LEU A 27 -9.92 -12.07 -7.34
CA LEU A 27 -9.93 -10.64 -7.59
C LEU A 27 -9.27 -9.98 -6.38
N PRO A 28 -8.28 -9.09 -6.60
CA PRO A 28 -7.67 -8.38 -5.50
C PRO A 28 -8.76 -7.68 -4.72
N PHE A 29 -8.76 -7.89 -3.42
CA PHE A 29 -9.78 -7.46 -2.48
C PHE A 29 -10.09 -5.95 -2.54
N ASN A 30 -9.14 -5.14 -2.97
CA ASN A 30 -9.22 -3.68 -2.96
C ASN A 30 -9.96 -3.06 -4.16
N GLN A 31 -10.28 -3.83 -5.19
CA GLN A 31 -10.93 -3.35 -6.42
C GLN A 31 -10.27 -2.09 -7.03
N GLY A 32 -8.98 -1.88 -6.80
CA GLY A 32 -8.21 -0.73 -7.31
C GLY A 32 -8.32 0.57 -6.48
N PHE A 33 -8.95 0.55 -5.31
CA PHE A 33 -9.02 1.72 -4.43
C PHE A 33 -7.74 1.94 -3.62
N VAL A 34 -7.08 0.86 -3.21
CA VAL A 34 -5.85 0.94 -2.42
C VAL A 34 -4.66 0.85 -3.35
N PRO A 35 -3.77 1.85 -3.37
CA PRO A 35 -2.56 1.80 -4.17
C PRO A 35 -1.65 0.63 -3.77
N SER A 36 -0.99 0.05 -4.77
CA SER A 36 -0.11 -1.10 -4.57
C SER A 36 1.15 -0.75 -3.81
N CYS A 37 1.61 -1.67 -2.96
CA CYS A 37 2.91 -1.57 -2.30
C CYS A 37 4.11 -1.75 -3.26
N ALA A 38 3.91 -2.12 -4.51
CA ALA A 38 4.99 -2.36 -5.46
C ALA A 38 5.91 -1.14 -5.69
N GLY A 39 5.42 0.08 -5.38
CA GLY A 39 6.20 1.31 -5.41
C GLY A 39 7.06 1.58 -4.18
N LEU A 40 6.96 0.77 -3.13
CA LEU A 40 7.79 0.91 -1.94
C LEU A 40 9.21 0.37 -2.22
N ASP A 41 10.22 1.08 -1.73
CA ASP A 41 11.57 0.54 -1.68
C ASP A 41 11.72 -0.31 -0.42
N ALA A 42 11.67 -1.62 -0.59
CA ALA A 42 11.88 -2.62 0.45
C ALA A 42 13.15 -3.44 0.19
N SER A 43 14.15 -2.84 -0.47
CA SER A 43 15.42 -3.49 -0.83
C SER A 43 16.42 -3.58 0.32
N GLY A 44 16.14 -2.96 1.46
CA GLY A 44 17.02 -2.94 2.62
C GLY A 44 17.27 -4.34 3.17
N ILE A 45 18.55 -4.63 3.48
CA ILE A 45 18.93 -5.86 4.18
C ILE A 45 18.66 -5.66 5.67
N SER A 46 17.93 -6.59 6.27
CA SER A 46 17.66 -6.59 7.70
C SER A 46 17.71 -8.03 8.23
N THR A 47 18.34 -8.21 9.40
CA THR A 47 18.29 -9.47 10.14
C THR A 47 17.00 -9.60 10.96
N ASN A 48 16.31 -8.48 11.19
CA ASN A 48 15.00 -8.46 11.81
C ASN A 48 13.91 -8.63 10.76
N GLU A 49 12.85 -9.30 11.14
CA GLU A 49 11.69 -9.53 10.26
C GLU A 49 10.41 -9.07 10.93
N LEU A 50 9.66 -8.25 10.21
CA LEU A 50 8.29 -7.86 10.53
C LEU A 50 7.51 -7.80 9.22
N LEU A 51 6.95 -8.95 8.84
CA LEU A 51 6.14 -9.07 7.63
C LEU A 51 4.74 -8.53 7.89
N LEU A 52 4.37 -7.54 7.09
CA LEU A 52 3.05 -6.94 7.05
C LEU A 52 2.46 -7.08 5.65
N ASP A 53 1.22 -7.50 5.58
CA ASP A 53 0.52 -7.64 4.31
C ASP A 53 0.25 -6.25 3.70
N CYS A 54 0.36 -6.17 2.38
CA CYS A 54 -0.15 -5.01 1.65
C CYS A 54 -1.68 -5.01 1.69
N LEU A 55 -2.28 -3.89 2.04
CA LEU A 55 -3.73 -3.77 2.16
C LEU A 55 -4.44 -3.96 0.80
N ASP A 56 -3.74 -3.74 -0.32
CA ASP A 56 -4.24 -4.02 -1.67
C ASP A 56 -4.24 -5.53 -2.02
N GLY A 57 -3.67 -6.38 -1.18
CA GLY A 57 -3.56 -7.81 -1.39
C GLY A 57 -2.42 -8.23 -2.33
N SER A 58 -1.51 -7.34 -2.71
CA SER A 58 -0.42 -7.62 -3.66
C SER A 58 0.73 -8.45 -3.06
N GLY A 59 0.71 -8.73 -1.76
CA GLY A 59 1.75 -9.50 -1.07
C GLY A 59 2.07 -8.94 0.31
N ALA A 60 3.26 -9.26 0.82
CA ALA A 60 3.75 -8.78 2.11
C ALA A 60 5.09 -8.04 1.96
N VAL A 61 5.34 -7.10 2.86
CA VAL A 61 6.56 -6.32 2.93
C VAL A 61 7.20 -6.50 4.31
N ASN A 62 8.51 -6.75 4.36
CA ASN A 62 9.23 -6.65 5.61
C ASN A 62 9.45 -5.19 5.97
N PHE A 63 8.80 -4.73 7.05
CA PHE A 63 8.86 -3.33 7.47
C PHE A 63 10.30 -2.83 7.69
N TYR A 64 11.18 -3.67 8.25
CA TYR A 64 12.57 -3.31 8.48
C TYR A 64 13.41 -3.15 7.20
N SER A 65 12.92 -3.62 6.07
CA SER A 65 13.58 -3.48 4.77
C SER A 65 13.19 -2.19 4.03
N ILE A 66 12.21 -1.43 4.55
CA ILE A 66 11.73 -0.20 3.91
C ILE A 66 12.83 0.87 3.92
N ARG A 67 12.96 1.55 2.78
CA ARG A 67 13.89 2.67 2.56
C ARG A 67 13.11 3.91 2.11
N GLY A 68 13.56 5.06 2.58
CA GLY A 68 12.96 6.36 2.28
C GLY A 68 13.70 7.13 1.17
N PRO A 69 13.49 8.44 1.09
CA PRO A 69 12.72 9.27 2.03
C PRO A 69 11.24 8.88 2.07
N ILE A 70 10.74 8.57 3.25
CA ILE A 70 9.36 8.13 3.42
C ILE A 70 8.76 8.61 4.75
N VAL A 71 7.53 9.08 4.69
CA VAL A 71 6.70 9.36 5.86
C VAL A 71 5.82 8.13 6.10
N VAL A 72 5.88 7.57 7.30
CA VAL A 72 5.02 6.45 7.71
C VAL A 72 4.00 6.96 8.70
N ASN A 73 2.72 6.89 8.36
CA ASN A 73 1.62 7.25 9.24
C ASN A 73 0.90 5.98 9.72
N VAL A 74 0.89 5.76 11.02
CA VAL A 74 0.20 4.64 11.68
C VAL A 74 -1.18 5.10 12.11
N TRP A 75 -2.20 4.38 11.68
CA TRP A 75 -3.59 4.76 11.86
C TRP A 75 -4.51 3.54 12.07
N GLY A 76 -5.72 3.80 12.52
CA GLY A 76 -6.82 2.85 12.55
C GLY A 76 -8.14 3.60 12.38
N SER A 77 -9.14 2.96 11.78
CA SER A 77 -10.46 3.59 11.58
C SER A 77 -11.18 3.93 12.88
N TRP A 78 -10.87 3.20 13.93
CA TRP A 78 -11.38 3.40 15.30
C TRP A 78 -10.74 4.59 16.02
N CYS A 79 -9.61 5.11 15.51
CA CYS A 79 -8.80 6.14 16.13
C CYS A 79 -9.37 7.54 15.80
N GLU A 80 -9.89 8.25 16.79
CA GLU A 80 -10.45 9.60 16.60
C GLU A 80 -9.41 10.60 16.12
N GLY A 81 -8.22 10.62 16.73
CA GLY A 81 -7.12 11.51 16.33
C GLY A 81 -6.66 11.27 14.91
N CYS A 82 -6.67 9.98 14.46
CA CYS A 82 -6.33 9.64 13.08
C CYS A 82 -7.35 10.24 12.09
N ARG A 83 -8.64 10.22 12.42
CA ARG A 83 -9.68 10.84 11.60
C ARG A 83 -9.50 12.35 11.49
N GLN A 84 -9.08 12.99 12.58
CA GLN A 84 -8.87 14.45 12.63
C GLN A 84 -7.68 14.88 11.77
N GLU A 85 -6.57 14.14 11.78
CA GLU A 85 -5.36 14.51 11.04
C GLU A 85 -5.33 14.04 9.58
N MET A 86 -6.17 13.06 9.20
CA MET A 86 -6.12 12.47 7.86
C MET A 86 -6.26 13.49 6.71
N PRO A 87 -7.10 14.53 6.79
CA PRO A 87 -7.14 15.57 5.77
C PRO A 87 -5.79 16.24 5.51
N TYR A 88 -4.94 16.38 6.54
CA TYR A 88 -3.60 16.98 6.39
C TYR A 88 -2.65 16.08 5.60
N PHE A 89 -2.73 14.75 5.80
CA PHE A 89 -1.97 13.79 5.00
C PHE A 89 -2.45 13.74 3.55
N VAL A 90 -3.76 13.87 3.32
CA VAL A 90 -4.33 13.96 1.97
C VAL A 90 -3.83 15.21 1.27
N GLU A 91 -3.79 16.35 1.95
CA GLU A 91 -3.23 17.60 1.44
C GLU A 91 -1.72 17.46 1.18
N LEU A 92 -0.94 16.95 2.15
CA LEU A 92 0.48 16.69 2.00
C LEU A 92 0.78 15.86 0.76
N TYR A 93 -0.01 14.82 0.51
CA TYR A 93 0.17 13.94 -0.64
C TYR A 93 -0.10 14.63 -1.99
N GLN A 94 -0.75 15.80 -2.03
CA GLN A 94 -0.89 16.60 -3.26
C GLN A 94 0.39 17.35 -3.62
N ASN A 95 1.33 17.52 -2.69
CA ASN A 95 2.60 18.17 -2.97
C ASN A 95 3.39 17.40 -4.05
N LYS A 96 4.08 18.14 -4.93
CA LYS A 96 4.82 17.58 -6.06
C LYS A 96 5.88 16.56 -5.64
N LEU A 97 6.54 16.74 -4.49
CA LEU A 97 7.58 15.84 -4.02
C LEU A 97 7.02 14.44 -3.71
N PHE A 98 5.78 14.37 -3.20
CA PHE A 98 5.07 13.11 -2.99
C PHE A 98 4.51 12.54 -4.29
N LYS A 99 3.92 13.38 -5.15
CA LYS A 99 3.37 12.95 -6.44
C LYS A 99 4.44 12.39 -7.37
N ASN A 100 5.65 12.94 -7.35
CA ASN A 100 6.76 12.48 -8.16
C ASN A 100 7.52 11.30 -7.53
N GLY A 101 7.19 10.91 -6.30
CA GLY A 101 7.83 9.83 -5.57
C GLY A 101 9.22 10.17 -5.00
N GLU A 102 9.61 11.45 -5.00
CA GLU A 102 10.83 11.92 -4.34
C GLU A 102 10.77 11.71 -2.83
N ILE A 103 9.60 11.93 -2.23
CA ILE A 103 9.26 11.51 -0.88
C ILE A 103 8.04 10.60 -0.97
N LYS A 104 8.08 9.46 -0.30
CA LYS A 104 6.97 8.52 -0.27
C LYS A 104 6.10 8.74 0.96
N LEU A 105 4.84 8.33 0.88
CA LEU A 105 3.93 8.23 2.01
C LEU A 105 3.46 6.78 2.11
N LEU A 106 3.46 6.24 3.31
CA LEU A 106 3.02 4.89 3.64
C LEU A 106 2.06 4.94 4.83
N GLY A 107 0.90 4.34 4.69
CA GLY A 107 0.03 4.07 5.82
C GLY A 107 0.34 2.71 6.46
N VAL A 108 0.17 2.60 7.77
CA VAL A 108 0.12 1.33 8.47
C VAL A 108 -1.20 1.28 9.22
N ASP A 109 -2.11 0.45 8.72
CA ASP A 109 -3.43 0.20 9.28
C ASP A 109 -3.33 -0.83 10.40
N ILE A 110 -3.68 -0.44 11.62
CA ILE A 110 -3.49 -1.30 12.79
C ILE A 110 -4.81 -1.69 13.45
N GLU A 111 -4.86 -2.94 13.92
CA GLU A 111 -5.88 -3.46 14.83
C GLU A 111 -7.33 -3.27 14.36
N GLU A 112 -7.56 -3.30 13.06
CA GLU A 112 -8.89 -3.32 12.51
C GLU A 112 -9.60 -4.66 12.76
N SER A 113 -10.92 -4.63 12.80
CA SER A 113 -11.72 -5.86 12.90
C SER A 113 -11.65 -6.72 11.63
N SER A 114 -11.32 -6.10 10.51
CA SER A 114 -11.09 -6.76 9.23
C SER A 114 -10.43 -5.80 8.23
N ARG A 115 -9.76 -6.36 7.21
CA ARG A 115 -9.20 -5.61 6.07
C ARG A 115 -10.23 -4.68 5.41
N GLN A 116 -11.50 -5.11 5.30
CA GLN A 116 -12.54 -4.31 4.66
C GLN A 116 -12.79 -2.98 5.39
N VAL A 117 -12.65 -2.96 6.70
CA VAL A 117 -12.82 -1.73 7.49
C VAL A 117 -11.76 -0.73 7.13
N GLY A 118 -10.48 -1.14 7.06
CA GLY A 118 -9.38 -0.30 6.61
C GLY A 118 -9.58 0.21 5.18
N VAL A 119 -9.96 -0.67 4.25
CA VAL A 119 -10.25 -0.28 2.85
C VAL A 119 -11.36 0.78 2.78
N ASN A 120 -12.43 0.63 3.57
CA ASN A 120 -13.52 1.60 3.61
C ASN A 120 -13.05 2.97 4.15
N PHE A 121 -12.18 2.94 5.15
CA PHE A 121 -11.59 4.17 5.70
C PHE A 121 -10.74 4.89 4.65
N ILE A 122 -9.83 4.18 3.97
CA ILE A 122 -9.00 4.71 2.88
C ILE A 122 -9.88 5.36 1.81
N LYS A 123 -10.95 4.68 1.40
CA LYS A 123 -11.89 5.20 0.42
C LYS A 123 -12.60 6.48 0.90
N THR A 124 -13.03 6.49 2.16
CA THR A 124 -13.76 7.63 2.76
C THR A 124 -12.91 8.89 2.80
N TYR A 125 -11.63 8.75 3.12
CA TYR A 125 -10.71 9.88 3.24
C TYR A 125 -9.91 10.18 1.95
N GLY A 126 -10.01 9.35 0.91
CA GLY A 126 -9.27 9.55 -0.35
C GLY A 126 -7.76 9.33 -0.21
N MET A 127 -7.35 8.39 0.64
CA MET A 127 -5.94 8.09 0.93
C MET A 127 -5.32 7.34 -0.26
N SER A 128 -4.69 8.06 -1.18
CA SER A 128 -4.21 7.53 -2.47
C SER A 128 -2.71 7.20 -2.47
N TRP A 129 -2.22 6.61 -1.38
CA TRP A 129 -0.86 6.08 -1.21
C TRP A 129 -0.91 4.63 -0.70
N PRO A 130 0.21 3.87 -0.74
CA PRO A 130 0.25 2.48 -0.27
C PRO A 130 -0.03 2.34 1.23
N HIS A 131 -0.64 1.21 1.60
CA HIS A 131 -0.93 0.87 2.99
C HIS A 131 -0.53 -0.56 3.30
N LEU A 132 0.11 -0.76 4.45
CA LEU A 132 0.33 -2.06 5.08
C LEU A 132 -0.77 -2.32 6.11
N GLU A 133 -1.07 -3.59 6.33
CA GLU A 133 -2.08 -4.05 7.28
C GLU A 133 -1.44 -4.79 8.45
N ASP A 134 -1.85 -4.45 9.67
CA ASP A 134 -1.43 -5.12 10.89
C ASP A 134 -2.63 -5.40 11.81
N LEU A 135 -3.50 -6.31 11.40
CA LEU A 135 -4.67 -6.70 12.19
C LEU A 135 -4.29 -7.29 13.56
N ALA A 136 -3.12 -7.90 13.65
CA ALA A 136 -2.65 -8.58 14.86
C ALA A 136 -1.89 -7.66 15.85
N GLY A 137 -1.64 -6.39 15.49
CA GLY A 137 -0.90 -5.45 16.33
C GLY A 137 0.57 -5.80 16.52
N LYS A 138 1.20 -6.47 15.55
CA LYS A 138 2.63 -6.82 15.57
C LYS A 138 3.53 -5.59 15.67
N THR A 139 3.08 -4.47 15.08
CA THR A 139 3.82 -3.21 15.04
C THR A 139 3.88 -2.47 16.37
N LYS A 140 3.16 -2.92 17.40
CA LYS A 140 3.23 -2.34 18.75
C LYS A 140 4.65 -2.28 19.31
N ILE A 141 5.49 -3.23 18.91
CA ILE A 141 6.91 -3.25 19.33
C ILE A 141 7.69 -2.03 18.79
N LEU A 142 7.25 -1.46 17.67
CA LEU A 142 7.90 -0.31 17.02
C LEU A 142 7.23 1.01 17.38
N PHE A 143 5.92 1.06 17.25
CA PHE A 143 5.15 2.30 17.31
C PHE A 143 4.54 2.57 18.69
N GLY A 144 4.53 1.56 19.56
CA GLY A 144 3.81 1.63 20.83
C GLY A 144 2.35 1.15 20.71
N PRO A 145 1.57 1.28 21.77
CA PRO A 145 0.27 0.60 21.89
C PRO A 145 -0.90 1.35 21.22
N GLY A 146 -0.65 2.42 20.48
CA GLY A 146 -1.74 3.23 19.92
C GLY A 146 -1.41 3.98 18.65
N ALA A 147 -2.41 4.68 18.15
CA ALA A 147 -2.37 5.57 17.01
C ALA A 147 -2.96 6.93 17.38
N PRO A 148 -2.65 8.03 16.64
CA PRO A 148 -1.75 8.06 15.50
C PRO A 148 -0.28 8.17 15.90
N VAL A 149 0.60 7.64 15.04
CA VAL A 149 2.05 7.82 15.15
C VAL A 149 2.61 8.07 13.75
N THR A 150 3.53 9.04 13.63
CA THR A 150 4.18 9.35 12.36
C THR A 150 5.70 9.20 12.49
N TRP A 151 6.31 8.43 11.57
CA TRP A 151 7.75 8.29 11.47
C TRP A 151 8.27 8.88 10.15
N PHE A 152 9.47 9.42 10.21
CA PHE A 152 10.21 9.95 9.06
C PHE A 152 11.46 9.11 8.88
N ILE A 153 11.58 8.40 7.75
CA ILE A 153 12.64 7.42 7.50
C ILE A 153 13.45 7.88 6.28
N ASP A 154 14.78 7.90 6.43
CA ASP A 154 15.68 8.29 5.35
C ASP A 154 15.95 7.17 4.32
N LYS A 155 16.75 7.49 3.30
CA LYS A 155 17.12 6.55 2.22
C LYS A 155 17.86 5.29 2.72
N ASP A 156 18.46 5.34 3.90
CA ASP A 156 19.20 4.22 4.49
C ASP A 156 18.35 3.40 5.47
N GLY A 157 17.07 3.80 5.67
CA GLY A 157 16.13 3.15 6.58
C GLY A 157 16.26 3.63 8.03
N LYS A 158 17.01 4.71 8.26
CA LYS A 158 17.14 5.29 9.60
C LYS A 158 15.93 6.17 9.90
N VAL A 159 15.39 6.03 11.10
CA VAL A 159 14.32 6.91 11.60
C VAL A 159 14.94 8.25 12.00
N LEU A 160 14.59 9.30 11.27
CA LEU A 160 15.07 10.67 11.49
C LEU A 160 14.29 11.39 12.59
N ASN A 161 12.98 11.18 12.62
CA ASN A 161 12.08 11.80 13.59
C ASN A 161 10.85 10.92 13.81
N LYS A 162 10.19 11.13 14.95
CA LYS A 162 8.93 10.49 15.33
C LYS A 162 7.99 11.55 15.93
N HIS A 163 6.73 11.47 15.56
CA HIS A 163 5.66 12.22 16.19
C HIS A 163 4.63 11.23 16.76
N ILE A 164 4.26 11.41 18.00
CA ILE A 164 3.27 10.58 18.69
C ILE A 164 2.09 11.47 19.06
N GLY A 165 0.91 11.07 18.64
CA GLY A 165 -0.32 11.82 18.81
C GLY A 165 -0.76 12.54 17.54
N THR A 166 -1.93 13.18 17.63
CA THR A 166 -2.61 13.82 16.50
C THR A 166 -1.94 15.13 16.12
N TYR A 167 -1.72 15.35 14.82
CA TYR A 167 -1.49 16.69 14.31
C TYR A 167 -2.79 17.49 14.39
N THR A 168 -2.71 18.66 15.00
CA THR A 168 -3.87 19.57 15.14
C THR A 168 -3.90 20.68 14.11
N ASP A 169 -2.83 20.78 13.30
CA ASP A 169 -2.59 21.82 12.31
C ASP A 169 -1.76 21.22 11.16
N PRO A 170 -2.11 21.44 9.88
CA PRO A 170 -1.34 20.94 8.75
C PRO A 170 0.10 21.50 8.73
N ASP A 171 0.33 22.74 9.18
CA ASP A 171 1.67 23.35 9.21
C ASP A 171 2.63 22.59 10.13
N GLN A 172 2.12 21.96 11.20
CA GLN A 172 2.95 21.13 12.07
C GLN A 172 3.49 19.91 11.31
N LEU A 173 2.66 19.22 10.54
CA LEU A 173 3.05 18.08 9.73
C LEU A 173 4.03 18.50 8.64
N PHE A 174 3.72 19.55 7.90
CA PHE A 174 4.51 20.05 6.78
C PHE A 174 5.90 20.51 7.24
N THR A 175 5.97 21.28 8.33
CA THR A 175 7.24 21.70 8.94
C THR A 175 8.10 20.50 9.37
N GLN A 176 7.48 19.44 9.89
CA GLN A 176 8.23 18.24 10.27
C GLN A 176 8.77 17.49 9.06
N VAL A 177 8.01 17.40 7.96
CA VAL A 177 8.49 16.84 6.68
C VAL A 177 9.69 17.64 6.15
N GLU A 178 9.54 18.97 6.06
CA GLU A 178 10.60 19.86 5.60
C GLU A 178 11.88 19.69 6.42
N LYS A 179 11.74 19.68 7.74
CA LYS A 179 12.87 19.52 8.67
C LYS A 179 13.53 18.13 8.57
N ALA A 180 12.73 17.07 8.47
CA ALA A 180 13.24 15.71 8.44
C ALA A 180 14.04 15.43 7.17
N PHE A 181 13.57 15.92 6.02
CA PHE A 181 14.17 15.60 4.73
C PHE A 181 14.99 16.76 4.11
N GLY A 182 15.05 17.93 4.77
CA GLY A 182 15.80 19.08 4.27
C GLY A 182 15.21 19.69 2.99
N VAL A 183 13.89 19.65 2.82
CA VAL A 183 13.15 20.12 1.63
C VAL A 183 12.27 21.31 1.95
N LYS A 184 11.69 21.91 0.88
CA LYS A 184 10.61 22.87 0.95
C LYS A 184 9.38 22.28 0.24
N LEU A 185 8.23 22.29 0.92
CA LEU A 185 6.94 21.80 0.39
C LEU A 185 6.18 22.86 -0.39
#